data_dbbf53db55005851f88af9947f3a52e3
#
_entry.id   dbbf53db55005851f88af9947f3a52e3
#
_cell.length_a   1.000
_cell.length_b   1.000
_cell.length_c   1.000
_cell.angle_alpha   90.00
_cell.angle_beta   90.00
_cell.angle_gamma   90.00
#
_symmetry.space_group_name_H-M   'P 1'
#
loop_
_entity.id
_entity.type
_entity.pdbx_description
1 polymer ?
#
loop_
_entity_poly.entity_id
_entity_poly.type
_entity_poly.pdbx_seq_one_letter_code
_entity_poly.pdbx_strand_id
1 'polypeptide(L)'
;MNFFKQLFRRERPTVQCPRCLGKGHVDANDIKRLGNELKWLPGKCAYCGGVGAVKSDILSKVAANTSYLTLNRSKAERKRIIDGDPAALERMHIFDENVDRLNEKIKELHFNKRLTAEQIAELYLSSSSKSVTQGDRKKKIELIAYINFIIAHTT
;
A
#
# COMPACT_ATOMS: atom_id res chain seq x y z
N MET A 1 -6.55 -36.45 23.97
CA MET A 1 -6.31 -36.55 22.52
C MET A 1 -7.55 -36.05 21.79
N ASN A 2 -7.48 -34.88 21.15
CA ASN A 2 -8.63 -34.22 20.55
C ASN A 2 -8.78 -34.57 19.07
N PHE A 3 -9.04 -35.84 18.76
CA PHE A 3 -9.33 -36.30 17.40
C PHE A 3 -10.58 -35.59 16.80
N PHE A 4 -11.56 -35.29 17.65
CA PHE A 4 -12.80 -34.62 17.26
C PHE A 4 -12.64 -33.12 16.90
N LYS A 5 -11.59 -32.44 17.37
CA LYS A 5 -11.35 -31.03 17.00
C LYS A 5 -10.77 -30.86 15.60
N GLN A 6 -10.20 -31.90 15.01
CA GLN A 6 -9.68 -31.83 13.61
C GLN A 6 -10.79 -32.04 12.58
N LEU A 7 -11.86 -32.74 12.90
CA LEU A 7 -12.98 -33.04 11.99
C LEU A 7 -13.89 -31.80 11.72
N PHE A 8 -13.83 -30.77 12.56
CA PHE A 8 -14.67 -29.58 12.45
C PHE A 8 -13.89 -28.28 12.13
N ARG A 9 -12.60 -28.38 11.76
CA ARG A 9 -11.97 -27.27 11.06
C ARG A 9 -12.60 -27.19 9.68
N ARG A 10 -13.68 -26.43 9.56
CA ARG A 10 -14.14 -25.92 8.27
C ARG A 10 -12.98 -25.13 7.71
N GLU A 11 -12.21 -25.75 6.82
CA GLU A 11 -11.23 -25.02 6.02
C GLU A 11 -12.00 -23.91 5.32
N ARG A 12 -11.60 -22.67 5.61
CA ARG A 12 -12.24 -21.53 4.95
C ARG A 12 -11.96 -21.64 3.46
N PRO A 13 -12.97 -21.46 2.60
CA PRO A 13 -12.77 -21.58 1.16
C PRO A 13 -11.69 -20.58 0.70
N THR A 14 -10.82 -21.03 -0.20
CA THR A 14 -9.84 -20.18 -0.86
C THR A 14 -10.43 -19.65 -2.17
N VAL A 15 -10.04 -18.44 -2.51
CA VAL A 15 -10.41 -17.78 -3.77
C VAL A 15 -9.17 -17.27 -4.47
N GLN A 16 -9.28 -17.01 -5.76
CA GLN A 16 -8.21 -16.41 -6.54
C GLN A 16 -7.77 -15.08 -5.90
N CYS A 17 -6.47 -14.87 -5.78
CA CYS A 17 -5.93 -13.62 -5.25
C CYS A 17 -6.30 -12.44 -6.16
N PRO A 18 -7.04 -11.44 -5.66
CA PRO A 18 -7.48 -10.31 -6.49
C PRO A 18 -6.35 -9.36 -6.85
N ARG A 19 -5.23 -9.39 -6.13
CA ARG A 19 -4.07 -8.53 -6.42
C ARG A 19 -3.29 -9.02 -7.63
N CYS A 20 -2.97 -10.31 -7.68
CA CYS A 20 -2.16 -10.90 -8.75
C CYS A 20 -2.94 -11.77 -9.73
N LEU A 21 -4.27 -11.85 -9.58
CA LEU A 21 -5.17 -12.64 -10.42
C LEU A 21 -4.73 -14.12 -10.54
N GLY A 22 -4.27 -14.69 -9.43
CA GLY A 22 -3.88 -16.10 -9.33
C GLY A 22 -2.43 -16.40 -9.71
N LYS A 23 -1.65 -15.43 -10.18
CA LYS A 23 -0.28 -15.65 -10.67
C LYS A 23 0.75 -15.87 -9.56
N GLY A 24 0.49 -15.44 -8.34
CA GLY A 24 1.43 -15.46 -7.21
C GLY A 24 2.48 -14.35 -7.24
N HIS A 25 2.55 -13.57 -8.31
CA HIS A 25 3.39 -12.39 -8.46
C HIS A 25 2.59 -11.25 -9.09
N VAL A 26 2.99 -10.02 -8.82
CA VAL A 26 2.43 -8.82 -9.43
C VAL A 26 3.35 -8.34 -10.54
N ASP A 27 2.80 -8.02 -11.68
CA ASP A 27 3.49 -7.40 -12.80
C ASP A 27 3.11 -5.92 -12.95
N ALA A 28 3.70 -5.25 -13.94
CA ALA A 28 3.42 -3.85 -14.21
C ALA A 28 1.93 -3.58 -14.49
N ASN A 29 1.24 -4.52 -15.14
CA ASN A 29 -0.19 -4.39 -15.44
C ASN A 29 -1.04 -4.47 -14.18
N ASP A 30 -0.72 -5.38 -13.25
CA ASP A 30 -1.39 -5.48 -11.95
C ASP A 30 -1.20 -4.21 -11.13
N ILE A 31 0.03 -3.71 -11.09
CA ILE A 31 0.38 -2.49 -10.37
C ILE A 31 -0.39 -1.28 -10.92
N LYS A 32 -0.45 -1.14 -12.23
CA LYS A 32 -1.21 -0.09 -12.90
C LYS A 32 -2.72 -0.23 -12.63
N ARG A 33 -3.26 -1.42 -12.80
CA ARG A 33 -4.68 -1.72 -12.55
C ARG A 33 -5.11 -1.35 -11.13
N LEU A 34 -4.22 -1.52 -10.16
CA LEU A 34 -4.46 -1.26 -8.73
C LEU A 34 -4.04 0.15 -8.29
N GLY A 35 -3.51 0.98 -9.19
CA GLY A 35 -3.15 2.37 -8.91
C GLY A 35 -1.94 2.55 -7.98
N ASN A 36 -1.00 1.62 -8.01
CA ASN A 36 0.17 1.63 -7.11
C ASN A 36 1.53 1.75 -7.83
N GLU A 37 1.57 2.40 -8.99
CA GLU A 37 2.76 2.47 -9.85
C GLU A 37 4.00 3.07 -9.15
N LEU A 38 3.82 4.00 -8.19
CA LEU A 38 4.94 4.57 -7.44
C LEU A 38 5.25 3.88 -6.12
N LYS A 39 4.42 2.95 -5.70
CA LYS A 39 4.52 2.33 -4.37
C LYS A 39 4.95 0.88 -4.42
N TRP A 40 4.71 0.20 -5.53
CA TRP A 40 5.02 -1.23 -5.70
C TRP A 40 6.00 -1.43 -6.83
N LEU A 41 6.84 -2.44 -6.65
CA LEU A 41 7.69 -2.99 -7.71
C LEU A 41 7.13 -4.35 -8.14
N PRO A 42 7.31 -4.76 -9.42
CA PRO A 42 7.00 -6.11 -9.85
C PRO A 42 7.74 -7.15 -9.01
N GLY A 43 7.09 -8.23 -8.68
CA GLY A 43 7.66 -9.30 -7.88
C GLY A 43 6.62 -10.15 -7.18
N LYS A 44 7.04 -10.85 -6.15
CA LYS A 44 6.18 -11.73 -5.35
C LYS A 44 4.98 -10.95 -4.79
N CYS A 45 3.79 -11.53 -4.90
CA CYS A 45 2.58 -10.91 -4.37
C CYS A 45 2.55 -10.94 -2.85
N ALA A 46 2.57 -9.77 -2.21
CA ALA A 46 2.51 -9.65 -0.75
C ALA A 46 1.12 -10.02 -0.18
N TYR A 47 0.08 -9.93 -0.99
CA TYR A 47 -1.29 -10.21 -0.57
C TYR A 47 -1.55 -11.71 -0.35
N CYS A 48 -1.11 -12.55 -1.26
CA CYS A 48 -1.23 -14.00 -1.17
C CYS A 48 0.05 -14.74 -0.75
N GLY A 49 1.13 -14.01 -0.52
CA GLY A 49 2.43 -14.60 -0.18
C GLY A 49 3.04 -15.45 -1.31
N GLY A 50 2.66 -15.22 -2.55
CA GLY A 50 3.16 -15.95 -3.72
C GLY A 50 2.33 -17.18 -4.09
N VAL A 51 1.26 -17.48 -3.36
CA VAL A 51 0.43 -18.70 -3.57
C VAL A 51 -0.57 -18.53 -4.72
N GLY A 52 -1.02 -17.32 -5.02
CA GLY A 52 -2.05 -17.04 -6.02
C GLY A 52 -3.49 -17.19 -5.54
N ALA A 53 -3.70 -17.67 -4.33
CA ALA A 53 -5.00 -17.83 -3.69
C ALA A 53 -4.97 -17.33 -2.24
N VAL A 54 -6.10 -16.86 -1.75
CA VAL A 54 -6.28 -16.35 -0.39
C VAL A 54 -7.56 -16.91 0.23
N LYS A 55 -7.66 -16.87 1.55
CA LYS A 55 -8.90 -17.18 2.25
C LYS A 55 -9.96 -16.14 1.89
N SER A 56 -11.20 -16.57 1.60
CA SER A 56 -12.27 -15.67 1.16
C SER A 56 -12.62 -14.57 2.15
N ASP A 57 -12.44 -14.79 3.46
CA ASP A 57 -12.73 -13.82 4.50
C ASP A 57 -11.78 -12.61 4.52
N ILE A 58 -10.60 -12.73 3.91
CA ILE A 58 -9.66 -11.60 3.82
C ILE A 58 -10.17 -10.50 2.88
N LEU A 59 -10.96 -10.85 1.88
CA LEU A 59 -11.45 -9.91 0.87
C LEU A 59 -12.28 -8.77 1.46
N SER A 60 -13.02 -9.03 2.54
CA SER A 60 -13.82 -8.02 3.24
C SER A 60 -13.03 -7.16 4.21
N LYS A 61 -11.82 -7.57 4.57
CA LYS A 61 -10.98 -6.92 5.59
C LYS A 61 -9.82 -6.15 5.01
N VAL A 62 -9.28 -6.63 3.91
CA VAL A 62 -8.05 -6.10 3.29
C VAL A 62 -8.31 -5.86 1.80
N ALA A 63 -8.31 -4.59 1.39
CA ALA A 63 -8.43 -4.24 -0.01
C ALA A 63 -7.21 -4.71 -0.81
N ALA A 64 -7.44 -5.21 -2.02
CA ALA A 64 -6.35 -5.70 -2.90
C ALA A 64 -5.32 -4.61 -3.23
N ASN A 65 -5.75 -3.35 -3.26
CA ASN A 65 -4.94 -2.18 -3.59
C ASN A 65 -4.36 -1.44 -2.38
N THR A 66 -4.48 -1.97 -1.15
CA THR A 66 -3.89 -1.30 0.01
C THR A 66 -2.41 -1.02 -0.20
N SER A 67 -2.00 0.22 0.03
CA SER A 67 -0.61 0.65 -0.09
C SER A 67 0.27 0.14 1.04
N TYR A 68 -0.33 -0.23 2.16
CA TYR A 68 0.38 -0.67 3.36
C TYR A 68 0.95 -2.08 3.23
N LEU A 69 0.21 -3.02 2.63
CA LEU A 69 0.60 -4.43 2.53
C LEU A 69 1.57 -4.63 1.36
N THR A 70 2.85 -4.49 1.63
CA THR A 70 3.95 -4.66 0.68
C THR A 70 5.03 -5.61 1.22
N LEU A 71 5.95 -6.04 0.37
CA LEU A 71 7.10 -6.85 0.78
C LEU A 71 8.09 -6.10 1.69
N ASN A 72 8.01 -4.77 1.73
CA ASN A 72 8.84 -3.95 2.62
C ASN A 72 8.39 -4.02 4.09
N ARG A 73 7.15 -4.45 4.35
CA ARG A 73 6.70 -4.74 5.71
C ARG A 73 7.30 -6.05 6.20
N SER A 74 7.53 -6.16 7.50
CA SER A 74 8.04 -7.40 8.09
C SER A 74 7.10 -8.57 7.79
N LYS A 75 7.67 -9.77 7.71
CA LYS A 75 6.88 -11.00 7.52
C LYS A 75 5.82 -11.16 8.61
N ALA A 76 6.16 -10.80 9.86
CA ALA A 76 5.25 -10.87 10.99
C ALA A 76 4.05 -9.91 10.80
N GLU A 77 4.30 -8.66 10.36
CA GLU A 77 3.22 -7.69 10.13
C GLU A 77 2.31 -8.10 8.98
N ARG A 78 2.89 -8.59 7.87
CA ARG A 78 2.10 -9.10 6.75
C ARG A 78 1.21 -10.27 7.16
N LYS A 79 1.75 -11.18 7.98
CA LYS A 79 0.97 -12.31 8.50
C LYS A 79 -0.18 -11.83 9.39
N ARG A 80 0.05 -10.87 10.28
CA ARG A 80 -1.00 -10.30 11.14
C ARG A 80 -2.14 -9.70 10.33
N ILE A 81 -1.82 -8.95 9.26
CA ILE A 81 -2.83 -8.38 8.37
C ILE A 81 -3.66 -9.50 7.73
N ILE A 82 -3.01 -10.50 7.16
CA ILE A 82 -3.68 -11.62 6.49
C ILE A 82 -4.51 -12.47 7.47
N ASP A 83 -4.05 -12.63 8.70
CA ASP A 83 -4.78 -13.33 9.76
C ASP A 83 -5.95 -12.48 10.32
N GLY A 84 -6.04 -11.21 9.93
CA GLY A 84 -7.12 -10.30 10.36
C GLY A 84 -6.93 -9.76 11.78
N ASP A 85 -5.68 -9.62 12.25
CA ASP A 85 -5.38 -9.01 13.54
C ASP A 85 -5.91 -7.57 13.58
N PRO A 86 -6.81 -7.20 14.52
CA PRO A 86 -7.42 -5.89 14.57
C PRO A 86 -6.42 -4.74 14.65
N ALA A 87 -5.34 -4.88 15.42
CA ALA A 87 -4.32 -3.85 15.55
C ALA A 87 -3.52 -3.62 14.27
N ALA A 88 -3.23 -4.70 13.52
CA ALA A 88 -2.55 -4.61 12.23
C ALA A 88 -3.45 -4.02 11.15
N LEU A 89 -4.73 -4.37 11.14
CA LEU A 89 -5.73 -3.80 10.24
C LEU A 89 -5.93 -2.30 10.52
N GLU A 90 -5.95 -1.90 11.77
CA GLU A 90 -6.05 -0.49 12.14
C GLU A 90 -4.84 0.32 11.65
N ARG A 91 -3.61 -0.18 11.84
CA ARG A 91 -2.40 0.46 11.28
C ARG A 91 -2.46 0.60 9.77
N MET A 92 -2.93 -0.41 9.09
CA MET A 92 -3.13 -0.41 7.64
C MET A 92 -4.12 0.67 7.22
N HIS A 93 -5.28 0.75 7.86
CA HIS A 93 -6.30 1.76 7.55
C HIS A 93 -5.82 3.17 7.80
N ILE A 94 -5.17 3.43 8.94
CA ILE A 94 -4.60 4.74 9.25
C ILE A 94 -3.56 5.17 8.20
N PHE A 95 -2.72 4.24 7.75
CA PHE A 95 -1.74 4.53 6.71
C PHE A 95 -2.40 4.89 5.38
N ASP A 96 -3.37 4.09 4.94
CA ASP A 96 -4.08 4.31 3.66
C ASP A 96 -4.87 5.63 3.69
N GLU A 97 -5.54 5.96 4.79
CA GLU A 97 -6.23 7.25 4.98
C GLU A 97 -5.26 8.44 4.92
N ASN A 98 -4.07 8.32 5.51
CA ASN A 98 -3.06 9.36 5.45
C ASN A 98 -2.53 9.58 4.04
N VAL A 99 -2.37 8.52 3.26
CA VAL A 99 -1.99 8.61 1.85
C VAL A 99 -3.07 9.33 1.05
N ASP A 100 -4.34 9.01 1.26
CA ASP A 100 -5.45 9.65 0.57
C ASP A 100 -5.53 11.15 0.90
N ARG A 101 -5.39 11.52 2.16
CA ARG A 101 -5.34 12.93 2.58
C ARG A 101 -4.16 13.68 1.96
N LEU A 102 -3.01 13.04 1.89
CA LEU A 102 -1.84 13.63 1.24
C LEU A 102 -2.11 13.89 -0.24
N ASN A 103 -2.70 12.93 -0.93
CA ASN A 103 -3.04 13.06 -2.35
C ASN A 103 -4.02 14.22 -2.59
N GLU A 104 -5.09 14.31 -1.80
CA GLU A 104 -6.06 15.40 -1.90
C GLU A 104 -5.42 16.76 -1.59
N LYS A 105 -4.52 16.82 -0.61
CA LYS A 105 -3.81 18.06 -0.30
C LYS A 105 -2.85 18.50 -1.41
N ILE A 106 -2.16 17.57 -2.04
CA ILE A 106 -1.31 17.84 -3.21
C ILE A 106 -2.15 18.44 -4.35
N LYS A 107 -3.29 17.85 -4.64
CA LYS A 107 -4.22 18.35 -5.67
C LYS A 107 -4.68 19.79 -5.37
N GLU A 108 -5.10 20.04 -4.13
CA GLU A 108 -5.51 21.38 -3.68
C GLU A 108 -4.37 22.39 -3.88
N LEU A 109 -3.18 22.08 -3.42
CA LEU A 109 -2.02 22.97 -3.49
C LEU A 109 -1.61 23.26 -4.94
N HIS A 110 -1.67 22.27 -5.81
CA HIS A 110 -1.31 22.45 -7.22
C HIS A 110 -2.41 23.17 -8.01
N PHE A 111 -3.62 22.62 -8.02
CA PHE A 111 -4.68 23.11 -8.91
C PHE A 111 -5.36 24.39 -8.40
N ASN A 112 -5.54 24.52 -7.10
CA ASN A 112 -6.21 25.70 -6.53
C ASN A 112 -5.23 26.82 -6.17
N LYS A 113 -4.09 26.47 -5.57
CA LYS A 113 -3.09 27.46 -5.13
C LYS A 113 -1.95 27.68 -6.13
N ARG A 114 -1.93 26.97 -7.25
CA ARG A 114 -0.96 27.11 -8.34
C ARG A 114 0.50 26.89 -7.94
N LEU A 115 0.75 26.05 -6.95
CA LEU A 115 2.11 25.72 -6.54
C LEU A 115 2.73 24.64 -7.45
N THR A 116 4.02 24.73 -7.68
CA THR A 116 4.79 23.69 -8.39
C THR A 116 5.05 22.49 -7.48
N ALA A 117 5.44 21.35 -8.06
CA ALA A 117 5.78 20.16 -7.30
C ALA A 117 6.94 20.43 -6.32
N GLU A 118 7.93 21.22 -6.74
CA GLU A 118 9.05 21.63 -5.89
C GLU A 118 8.60 22.46 -4.69
N GLN A 119 7.72 23.44 -4.93
CA GLN A 119 7.16 24.29 -3.86
C GLN A 119 6.33 23.46 -2.87
N ILE A 120 5.53 22.51 -3.34
CA ILE A 120 4.75 21.60 -2.50
C ILE A 120 5.69 20.73 -1.67
N ALA A 121 6.73 20.15 -2.27
CA ALA A 121 7.73 19.36 -1.55
C ALA A 121 8.43 20.16 -0.46
N GLU A 122 8.79 21.43 -0.73
CA GLU A 122 9.37 22.33 0.26
C GLU A 122 8.45 22.55 1.47
N LEU A 123 7.14 22.72 1.26
CA LEU A 123 6.17 22.88 2.35
C LEU A 123 6.15 21.67 3.28
N TYR A 124 6.22 20.47 2.73
CA TYR A 124 6.23 19.23 3.54
C TYR A 124 7.55 19.00 4.27
N LEU A 125 8.67 19.38 3.66
CA LEU A 125 10.00 19.12 4.23
C LEU A 125 10.45 20.22 5.19
N SER A 126 10.02 21.47 5.03
CA SER A 126 10.38 22.59 5.89
C SER A 126 9.81 22.47 7.30
N SER A 127 8.72 21.71 7.49
CA SER A 127 8.10 21.48 8.79
C SER A 127 8.83 20.43 9.64
N SER A 128 9.77 19.68 9.09
CA SER A 128 10.33 18.47 9.74
C SER A 128 11.83 18.47 9.95
N SER A 129 12.64 19.44 9.48
CA SER A 129 14.09 19.32 9.63
C SER A 129 14.82 20.59 10.04
N LYS A 130 15.74 20.43 11.02
CA LYS A 130 16.68 21.45 11.47
C LYS A 130 18.04 21.41 10.76
N SER A 131 18.32 20.42 9.93
CA SER A 131 19.55 20.30 9.13
C SER A 131 19.33 19.48 7.86
N VAL A 132 19.88 19.93 6.75
CA VAL A 132 19.78 19.25 5.45
C VAL A 132 20.85 18.16 5.37
N THR A 133 20.46 16.92 5.41
CA THR A 133 21.33 15.76 5.21
C THR A 133 21.25 15.23 3.77
N GLN A 134 22.17 14.35 3.35
CA GLN A 134 22.09 13.69 2.04
C GLN A 134 20.83 12.81 1.91
N GLY A 135 20.37 12.22 3.01
CA GLY A 135 19.13 11.46 3.07
C GLY A 135 17.90 12.36 2.80
N ASP A 136 17.94 13.61 3.21
CA ASP A 136 16.85 14.57 2.99
C ASP A 136 16.74 14.97 1.52
N ARG A 137 17.87 15.09 0.81
CA ARG A 137 17.89 15.35 -0.64
C ARG A 137 17.24 14.20 -1.43
N LYS A 138 17.53 12.95 -1.07
CA LYS A 138 16.92 11.78 -1.69
C LYS A 138 15.41 11.77 -1.45
N LYS A 139 14.98 11.99 -0.22
CA LYS A 139 13.56 12.09 0.14
C LYS A 139 12.85 13.20 -0.64
N LYS A 140 13.50 14.35 -0.82
CA LYS A 140 12.94 15.45 -1.61
C LYS A 140 12.72 15.06 -3.07
N ILE A 141 13.69 14.41 -3.71
CA ILE A 141 13.57 13.93 -5.09
C ILE A 141 12.42 12.91 -5.21
N GLU A 142 12.33 11.97 -4.30
CA GLU A 142 11.26 10.97 -4.28
C GLU A 142 9.89 11.61 -4.06
N LEU A 143 9.79 12.61 -3.19
CA LEU A 143 8.56 13.35 -2.94
C LEU A 143 8.13 14.17 -4.15
N ILE A 144 9.05 14.86 -4.82
CA ILE A 144 8.75 15.60 -6.05
C ILE A 144 8.26 14.65 -7.15
N ALA A 145 8.89 13.50 -7.32
CA ALA A 145 8.44 12.49 -8.28
C ALA A 145 7.01 11.99 -7.97
N TYR A 146 6.72 11.75 -6.70
CA TYR A 146 5.38 11.36 -6.27
C TYR A 146 4.34 12.45 -6.52
N ILE A 147 4.65 13.71 -6.20
CA ILE A 147 3.77 14.86 -6.43
C ILE A 147 3.48 15.02 -7.93
N ASN A 148 4.50 14.96 -8.77
CA ASN A 148 4.32 15.03 -10.23
C ASN A 148 3.45 13.90 -10.77
N PHE A 149 3.60 12.70 -10.22
CA PHE A 149 2.73 11.58 -10.58
C PHE A 149 1.26 11.86 -10.22
N ILE A 150 0.98 12.33 -9.00
CA ILE A 150 -0.40 12.68 -8.59
C ILE A 150 -0.97 13.77 -9.49
N ILE A 151 -0.21 14.79 -9.80
CA ILE A 151 -0.64 15.87 -10.70
C ILE A 151 -0.97 15.34 -12.10
N ALA A 152 -0.10 14.52 -12.67
CA ALA A 152 -0.27 13.98 -14.02
C ALA A 152 -1.48 13.02 -14.16
N HIS A 153 -1.89 12.37 -13.08
CA HIS A 153 -2.99 11.39 -13.06
C HIS A 153 -4.29 11.96 -12.48
N THR A 154 -4.34 13.27 -12.24
CA THR A 154 -5.54 13.99 -11.77
C THR A 154 -6.18 14.74 -12.93
N THR A 155 -6.74 14.03 -13.88
CA THR A 155 -7.54 14.60 -14.97
C THR A 155 -8.95 14.06 -14.93
#